data_97a20790fae3690eea310b60eb62e51d
#
_entry.id   97a20790fae3690eea310b60eb62e51d
#
_cell.length_a   1.000
_cell.length_b   1.000
_cell.length_c   1.000
_cell.angle_alpha   90.00
_cell.angle_beta   90.00
_cell.angle_gamma   90.00
#
_symmetry.space_group_name_H-M   'P 1'
#
loop_
_entity.id
_entity.type
_entity.pdbx_description
1 polymer ?
#
loop_
_entity_poly.entity_id
_entity_poly.type
_entity_poly.pdbx_seq_one_letter_code
_entity_poly.pdbx_strand_id
1 'polypeptide(L)'
;MIMAEKTENSTGRRPETDEITMSHVRDMSLAESGRMKIRWVQDFMPALVAIRARFEREKPFAGKKITISIHMEAKTAFLALCLAAGGAEVHATGCNPLSTQDDVAAGLASMGVETYAM
;
A
#
# COMPACT_ATOMS: atom_id res chain seq x y z
N MET A 1 9.30 1.43 -6.83
CA MET A 1 9.27 1.91 -6.90
C MET A 1 9.38 2.46 -7.20
N ILE A 2 9.41 2.76 -7.15
CA ILE A 2 9.50 3.39 -7.28
C ILE A 2 9.73 4.11 -7.53
N MET A 3 10.07 4.47 -7.37
CA MET A 3 10.46 5.16 -7.58
C MET A 3 11.06 5.32 -7.37
N ALA A 4 11.54 5.06 -7.07
CA ALA A 4 12.18 5.26 -6.84
C ALA A 4 12.99 5.54 -7.36
N GLU A 5 13.31 5.67 -7.68
CA GLU A 5 13.96 6.05 -8.05
C GLU A 5 14.22 6.84 -8.29
N LYS A 6 14.17 7.11 -8.08
CA LYS A 6 14.38 7.86 -8.02
C LYS A 6 14.60 8.47 -7.59
N THR A 7 14.84 8.51 -7.05
CA THR A 7 15.01 9.01 -6.45
C THR A 7 15.64 9.40 -5.98
N GLU A 8 16.20 9.26 -5.81
CA GLU A 8 16.87 9.64 -5.27
C GLU A 8 17.11 10.49 -5.22
N ASN A 9 17.16 10.89 -4.83
CA ASN A 9 17.45 11.83 -4.67
C ASN A 9 18.46 12.31 -4.93
N SER A 10 18.42 12.21 -4.95
CA SER A 10 19.28 12.96 -5.64
C SER A 10 20.15 13.88 -4.87
N THR A 11 19.77 14.40 -3.94
CA THR A 11 20.60 15.21 -3.11
C THR A 11 21.65 14.39 -2.41
N GLY A 12 21.55 13.11 -2.56
CA GLY A 12 22.43 12.23 -1.86
C GLY A 12 22.03 12.03 -0.44
N ARG A 13 21.09 12.75 -0.02
CA ARG A 13 20.57 12.62 1.31
C ARG A 13 19.13 12.16 1.24
N ARG A 14 18.76 11.30 2.10
CA ARG A 14 17.42 10.80 2.08
C ARG A 14 16.79 10.80 3.45
N PRO A 15 15.82 11.66 3.66
CA PRO A 15 14.96 11.52 4.81
C PRO A 15 14.24 10.19 4.62
N GLU A 16 14.34 9.32 5.58
CA GLU A 16 13.90 7.95 5.38
C GLU A 16 12.47 7.84 4.91
N THR A 17 11.58 8.53 5.60
CA THR A 17 10.17 8.37 5.28
C THR A 17 9.82 8.95 3.93
N ASP A 18 10.36 10.11 3.61
CA ASP A 18 10.04 10.76 2.35
C ASP A 18 10.59 9.99 1.17
N GLU A 19 11.75 9.37 1.34
CA GLU A 19 12.35 8.61 0.25
C GLU A 19 11.67 7.28 0.04
N ILE A 20 11.20 6.66 1.12
CA ILE A 20 10.60 5.35 1.05
C ILE A 20 9.23 5.44 0.43
N THR A 21 8.49 6.49 0.73
CA THR A 21 7.13 6.59 0.24
C THR A 21 6.88 7.99 -0.30
N MET A 22 6.23 8.04 -1.44
CA MET A 22 5.73 9.27 -2.02
C MET A 22 4.29 9.53 -1.57
N SER A 23 3.81 8.78 -0.61
CA SER A 23 2.44 8.79 -0.18
C SER A 23 2.02 10.08 0.48
N HIS A 24 0.75 10.40 0.37
CA HIS A 24 0.10 11.49 1.09
C HIS A 24 -0.98 10.90 1.97
N VAL A 25 -0.70 10.79 3.26
CA VAL A 25 -1.67 10.32 4.23
C VAL A 25 -1.72 11.33 5.37
N ARG A 26 -2.79 11.26 6.16
CA ARG A 26 -3.00 12.27 7.17
C ARG A 26 -1.96 12.24 8.27
N ASP A 27 -1.59 11.04 8.72
CA ASP A 27 -0.70 10.92 9.88
C ASP A 27 0.00 9.58 9.87
N MET A 28 1.29 9.61 9.53
CA MET A 28 2.08 8.38 9.45
C MET A 28 2.32 7.75 10.81
N SER A 29 2.13 8.50 11.91
CA SER A 29 2.30 7.90 13.22
C SER A 29 1.22 6.85 13.53
N LEU A 30 0.17 6.80 12.73
CA LEU A 30 -0.89 5.81 12.87
C LEU A 30 -0.58 4.50 12.14
N ALA A 31 0.58 4.40 11.51
CA ALA A 31 0.88 3.27 10.63
C ALA A 31 0.81 1.93 11.35
N GLU A 32 1.27 1.86 12.59
CA GLU A 32 1.25 0.58 13.28
C GLU A 32 -0.17 0.09 13.52
N SER A 33 -1.06 0.99 13.93
CA SER A 33 -2.47 0.64 14.10
C SER A 33 -3.04 0.12 12.78
N GLY A 34 -2.72 0.80 11.69
CA GLY A 34 -3.20 0.39 10.38
C GLY A 34 -2.67 -0.97 9.96
N ARG A 35 -1.39 -1.21 10.20
CA ARG A 35 -0.81 -2.52 9.88
C ARG A 35 -1.48 -3.62 10.66
N MET A 36 -1.82 -3.37 11.92
CA MET A 36 -2.50 -4.38 12.73
C MET A 36 -3.88 -4.70 12.17
N LYS A 37 -4.62 -3.68 11.74
CA LYS A 37 -5.93 -3.91 11.12
C LYS A 37 -5.81 -4.71 9.83
N ILE A 38 -4.81 -4.40 9.02
CA ILE A 38 -4.60 -5.12 7.76
C ILE A 38 -4.26 -6.58 8.04
N ARG A 39 -3.39 -6.84 9.02
CA ARG A 39 -3.05 -8.22 9.39
C ARG A 39 -4.27 -8.96 9.92
N TRP A 40 -5.08 -8.27 10.71
CA TRP A 40 -6.26 -8.91 11.29
C TRP A 40 -7.23 -9.34 10.20
N VAL A 41 -7.43 -8.50 9.18
CA VAL A 41 -8.37 -8.82 8.14
C VAL A 41 -7.91 -10.02 7.30
N GLN A 42 -6.61 -10.28 7.23
CA GLN A 42 -6.10 -11.42 6.49
C GLN A 42 -6.63 -12.74 7.06
N ASP A 43 -6.87 -12.78 8.37
CA ASP A 43 -7.38 -13.99 9.00
C ASP A 43 -8.80 -14.32 8.55
N PHE A 44 -9.50 -13.33 8.01
CA PHE A 44 -10.89 -13.51 7.58
C PHE A 44 -11.03 -13.54 6.07
N MET A 45 -9.91 -13.58 5.35
CA MET A 45 -9.92 -13.62 3.89
C MET A 45 -8.98 -14.71 3.37
N PRO A 46 -9.26 -15.97 3.74
CA PRO A 46 -8.33 -17.06 3.39
C PRO A 46 -8.17 -17.26 1.89
N ALA A 47 -9.23 -17.02 1.11
CA ALA A 47 -9.11 -17.14 -0.34
C ALA A 47 -8.12 -16.13 -0.89
N LEU A 48 -8.16 -14.91 -0.40
CA LEU A 48 -7.25 -13.87 -0.87
C LEU A 48 -5.82 -14.13 -0.39
N VAL A 49 -5.66 -14.69 0.79
CA VAL A 49 -4.34 -15.10 1.27
C VAL A 49 -3.73 -16.15 0.34
N ALA A 50 -4.54 -17.13 -0.08
CA ALA A 50 -4.07 -18.17 -1.00
C ALA A 50 -3.72 -17.58 -2.37
N ILE A 51 -4.52 -16.63 -2.83
CA ILE A 51 -4.26 -15.96 -4.09
C ILE A 51 -2.97 -15.16 -4.01
N ARG A 52 -2.72 -14.49 -2.88
CA ARG A 52 -1.48 -13.73 -2.73
C ARG A 52 -0.26 -14.64 -2.83
N ALA A 53 -0.32 -15.82 -2.20
CA ALA A 53 0.80 -16.76 -2.27
C ALA A 53 1.07 -17.16 -3.73
N ARG A 54 0.01 -17.38 -4.50
CA ARG A 54 0.15 -17.71 -5.90
C ARG A 54 0.72 -16.53 -6.71
N PHE A 55 0.27 -15.33 -6.42
CA PHE A 55 0.77 -14.13 -7.08
C PHE A 55 2.25 -13.92 -6.81
N GLU A 56 2.70 -14.22 -5.59
CA GLU A 56 4.12 -14.09 -5.26
C GLU A 56 4.97 -15.02 -6.11
N ARG A 57 4.47 -16.20 -6.41
CA ARG A 57 5.21 -17.16 -7.23
C ARG A 57 5.16 -16.80 -8.71
N GLU A 58 4.00 -16.41 -9.20
CA GLU A 58 3.77 -16.27 -10.64
C GLU A 58 4.01 -14.88 -11.17
N LYS A 59 3.91 -13.85 -10.30
CA LYS A 59 4.09 -12.45 -10.69
C LYS A 59 3.28 -12.08 -11.92
N PRO A 60 1.97 -12.34 -11.92
CA PRO A 60 1.18 -12.10 -13.13
C PRO A 60 1.07 -10.63 -13.51
N PHE A 61 1.36 -9.72 -12.58
CA PHE A 61 1.25 -8.28 -12.82
C PHE A 61 2.61 -7.61 -12.97
N ALA A 62 3.66 -8.39 -13.20
CA ALA A 62 4.99 -7.81 -13.37
C ALA A 62 4.97 -6.79 -14.50
N GLY A 63 5.51 -5.60 -14.27
CA GLY A 63 5.51 -4.53 -15.24
C GLY A 63 4.22 -3.75 -15.36
N LYS A 64 3.20 -4.09 -14.59
CA LYS A 64 1.93 -3.38 -14.62
C LYS A 64 1.88 -2.30 -13.56
N LYS A 65 1.19 -1.21 -13.89
CA LYS A 65 0.89 -0.15 -12.92
C LYS A 65 -0.60 -0.18 -12.68
N ILE A 66 -0.98 -0.33 -11.41
CA ILE A 66 -2.38 -0.47 -11.05
C ILE A 66 -2.74 0.60 -10.04
N THR A 67 -3.81 1.33 -10.30
CA THR A 67 -4.33 2.31 -9.37
C THR A 67 -5.65 1.79 -8.82
N ILE A 68 -5.79 1.85 -7.51
CA ILE A 68 -7.02 1.49 -6.81
C ILE A 68 -7.63 2.78 -6.28
N SER A 69 -8.90 3.01 -6.56
CA SER A 69 -9.60 4.20 -6.07
C SER A 69 -10.95 3.78 -5.51
N ILE A 70 -10.94 3.32 -4.28
CA ILE A 70 -12.14 2.91 -3.55
C ILE A 70 -11.94 3.28 -2.09
N HIS A 71 -12.91 2.93 -1.23
CA HIS A 71 -12.82 3.24 0.19
C HIS A 71 -11.53 2.68 0.78
N MET A 72 -10.80 3.52 1.50
CA MET A 72 -9.52 3.12 2.10
C MET A 72 -9.80 2.51 3.47
N GLU A 73 -9.94 1.20 3.49
CA GLU A 73 -10.16 0.43 4.70
C GLU A 73 -9.34 -0.88 4.58
N ALA A 74 -9.38 -1.70 5.63
CA ALA A 74 -8.42 -2.80 5.73
C ALA A 74 -8.52 -3.80 4.59
N LYS A 75 -9.73 -4.11 4.11
CA LYS A 75 -9.86 -5.06 3.00
C LYS A 75 -9.28 -4.51 1.71
N THR A 76 -9.51 -3.24 1.44
CA THR A 76 -8.94 -2.58 0.28
C THR A 76 -7.41 -2.59 0.37
N ALA A 77 -6.88 -2.31 1.55
CA ALA A 77 -5.44 -2.30 1.75
C ALA A 77 -4.85 -3.69 1.51
N PHE A 78 -5.52 -4.73 1.99
CA PHE A 78 -5.03 -6.08 1.77
C PHE A 78 -5.06 -6.44 0.28
N LEU A 79 -6.11 -6.03 -0.44
CA LEU A 79 -6.16 -6.24 -1.88
C LEU A 79 -4.97 -5.56 -2.57
N ALA A 80 -4.67 -4.33 -2.18
CA ALA A 80 -3.53 -3.61 -2.75
C ALA A 80 -2.23 -4.38 -2.53
N LEU A 81 -2.06 -4.94 -1.34
CA LEU A 81 -0.85 -5.71 -1.04
C LEU A 81 -0.77 -6.99 -1.87
N CYS A 82 -1.92 -7.62 -2.15
CA CYS A 82 -1.94 -8.81 -2.99
C CYS A 82 -1.52 -8.47 -4.42
N LEU A 83 -1.98 -7.35 -4.94
CA LEU A 83 -1.59 -6.94 -6.28
C LEU A 83 -0.10 -6.60 -6.33
N ALA A 84 0.41 -5.95 -5.30
CA ALA A 84 1.83 -5.66 -5.23
C ALA A 84 2.65 -6.93 -5.13
N ALA A 85 2.17 -7.92 -4.39
CA ALA A 85 2.84 -9.22 -4.31
C ALA A 85 2.92 -9.87 -5.69
N GLY A 86 1.94 -9.61 -6.54
CA GLY A 86 1.92 -10.12 -7.91
C GLY A 86 2.83 -9.36 -8.87
N GLY A 87 3.60 -8.41 -8.38
CA GLY A 87 4.57 -7.69 -9.20
C GLY A 87 4.11 -6.33 -9.68
N ALA A 88 2.90 -5.91 -9.34
CA ALA A 88 2.39 -4.61 -9.80
C ALA A 88 3.01 -3.47 -9.03
N GLU A 89 3.15 -2.35 -9.71
CA GLU A 89 3.39 -1.07 -9.04
C GLU A 89 2.02 -0.51 -8.69
N VAL A 90 1.69 -0.50 -7.40
CA VAL A 90 0.34 -0.17 -6.97
C VAL A 90 0.28 1.22 -6.35
N HIS A 91 -0.71 1.99 -6.78
CA HIS A 91 -1.02 3.29 -6.22
C HIS A 91 -2.45 3.22 -5.70
N ALA A 92 -2.65 3.58 -4.45
CA ALA A 92 -3.97 3.49 -3.84
C ALA A 92 -4.45 4.87 -3.42
N THR A 93 -5.69 5.19 -3.74
CA THR A 93 -6.31 6.44 -3.33
C THR A 93 -7.64 6.14 -2.67
N GLY A 94 -8.05 7.04 -1.77
CA GLY A 94 -9.40 6.98 -1.25
C GLY A 94 -10.37 7.64 -2.22
N CYS A 95 -11.63 7.29 -2.12
CA CYS A 95 -12.66 7.91 -2.95
C CYS A 95 -13.50 8.91 -2.16
N ASN A 96 -13.37 8.93 -0.83
CA ASN A 96 -14.18 9.80 0.01
C ASN A 96 -13.45 10.00 1.35
N PRO A 97 -13.12 11.23 1.72
CA PRO A 97 -12.43 11.46 2.99
C PRO A 97 -13.25 11.01 4.20
N LEU A 98 -14.57 10.96 4.09
CA LEU A 98 -15.40 10.51 5.20
C LEU A 98 -15.32 9.01 5.43
N SER A 99 -14.92 8.24 4.41
CA SER A 99 -14.80 6.80 4.53
C SER A 99 -13.34 6.33 4.60
N THR A 100 -12.39 7.25 4.58
CA THR A 100 -10.98 6.91 4.66
C THR A 100 -10.62 6.64 6.12
N GLN A 101 -10.02 5.48 6.36
CA GLN A 101 -9.46 5.16 7.67
C GLN A 101 -8.00 5.57 7.65
N ASP A 102 -7.70 6.66 8.36
CA ASP A 102 -6.37 7.27 8.30
C ASP A 102 -5.27 6.32 8.76
N ASP A 103 -5.55 5.49 9.75
CA ASP A 103 -4.56 4.53 10.23
C ASP A 103 -4.29 3.45 9.19
N VAL A 104 -5.32 3.00 8.47
CA VAL A 104 -5.14 2.01 7.42
C VAL A 104 -4.33 2.62 6.27
N ALA A 105 -4.62 3.86 5.90
CA ALA A 105 -3.86 4.54 4.86
C ALA A 105 -2.38 4.63 5.25
N ALA A 106 -2.10 5.02 6.49
CA ALA A 106 -0.74 5.10 6.97
C ALA A 106 -0.08 3.72 7.00
N GLY A 107 -0.81 2.70 7.45
CA GLY A 107 -0.30 1.34 7.49
C GLY A 107 0.06 0.84 6.10
N LEU A 108 -0.82 1.06 5.13
CA LEU A 108 -0.57 0.61 3.77
C LEU A 108 0.64 1.33 3.17
N ALA A 109 0.76 2.63 3.39
CA ALA A 109 1.91 3.38 2.93
C ALA A 109 3.20 2.84 3.54
N SER A 110 3.17 2.50 4.82
CA SER A 110 4.35 1.96 5.49
C SER A 110 4.74 0.58 4.98
N MET A 111 3.81 -0.11 4.32
CA MET A 111 4.06 -1.44 3.77
C MET A 111 4.47 -1.39 2.30
N GLY A 112 4.73 -0.20 1.77
CA GLY A 112 5.34 -0.05 0.46
C GLY A 112 4.40 0.27 -0.69
N VAL A 113 3.12 0.48 -0.43
CA VAL A 113 2.17 0.89 -1.47
C VAL A 113 2.02 2.39 -1.42
N GLU A 114 2.18 3.05 -2.56
CA GLU A 114 2.00 4.50 -2.60
C GLU A 114 0.53 4.82 -2.38
N THR A 115 0.26 5.54 -1.31
CA THR A 115 -1.10 5.77 -0.84
C THR A 115 -1.38 7.26 -0.75
N TYR A 116 -2.48 7.70 -1.36
CA TYR A 116 -2.88 9.10 -1.39
C TYR A 116 -4.32 9.16 -0.85
N ALA A 117 -4.44 9.13 0.48
CA ALA A 117 -5.76 9.05 1.09
C ALA A 117 -5.77 9.74 2.44
N MET A 118 -6.70 10.66 2.61
CA MET A 118 -6.91 11.34 3.88
C MET A 118 -8.30 11.98 3.91
#